data_3994bc8ff9aba6f424952e25dc24f470
#
_entry.id   3994bc8ff9aba6f424952e25dc24f470
#
_cell.length_a   1.000
_cell.length_b   1.000
_cell.length_c   1.000
_cell.angle_alpha   90.00
_cell.angle_beta   90.00
_cell.angle_gamma   90.00
#
_symmetry.space_group_name_H-M   'P 1'
#
loop_
_entity.id
_entity.type
_entity.pdbx_description
1 polymer ?
#
loop_
_entity_poly.entity_id
_entity_poly.type
_entity_poly.pdbx_seq_one_letter_code
_entity_poly.pdbx_strand_id
1 'polypeptide(L)'
;MAVVSMKQLLEAGVHFGHQTRRWNPTRAGAHYVNARWLGGMLTNFATIRRRIARLKQLRAMQEDGTFDLLPKKEVIKLNLEIEKLEKFMGGIKDMTEMPGALFIVDPRKERIAVSEAKKLNIPIVAIVDTNCDPDEIDYVIPGNDDAIRAVKLIAGAMANAVIEGREGRMGAAAVEEETAE
;
A
#
# COMPACT_ATOMS: atom_id res chain seq x y z
N MET A 1 1.36 -8.30 -21.44
CA MET A 1 1.60 -8.89 -20.11
C MET A 1 3.09 -9.07 -19.89
N ALA A 2 3.66 -8.40 -18.90
CA ALA A 2 5.05 -8.59 -18.53
C ALA A 2 5.19 -9.95 -17.79
N VAL A 3 5.61 -10.97 -18.51
CA VAL A 3 5.84 -12.30 -17.92
C VAL A 3 7.18 -12.30 -17.21
N VAL A 4 7.18 -12.49 -15.91
CA VAL A 4 8.40 -12.64 -15.11
C VAL A 4 9.02 -14.02 -15.43
N SER A 5 10.27 -14.03 -15.91
CA SER A 5 10.93 -15.27 -16.29
C SER A 5 11.40 -16.06 -15.06
N MET A 6 11.49 -17.40 -15.18
CA MET A 6 12.02 -18.28 -14.13
C MET A 6 13.44 -17.86 -13.70
N LYS A 7 14.26 -17.39 -14.63
CA LYS A 7 15.61 -16.88 -14.35
C LYS A 7 15.58 -15.66 -13.43
N GLN A 8 14.68 -14.70 -13.67
CA GLN A 8 14.50 -13.53 -12.82
C GLN A 8 14.03 -13.90 -11.40
N LEU A 9 13.16 -14.91 -11.27
CA LEU A 9 12.72 -15.42 -9.98
C LEU A 9 13.89 -16.05 -9.20
N LEU A 10 14.73 -16.86 -9.86
CA LEU A 10 15.89 -17.50 -9.25
C LEU A 10 16.96 -16.46 -8.84
N GLU A 11 17.29 -15.52 -9.74
CA GLU A 11 18.27 -14.46 -9.48
C GLU A 11 17.79 -13.49 -8.36
N ALA A 12 16.48 -13.27 -8.23
CA ALA A 12 15.89 -12.48 -7.16
C ALA A 12 15.90 -13.20 -5.80
N GLY A 13 16.25 -14.50 -5.76
CA GLY A 13 16.30 -15.28 -4.52
C GLY A 13 14.93 -15.44 -3.86
N VAL A 14 13.88 -15.70 -4.66
CA VAL A 14 12.50 -15.89 -4.19
C VAL A 14 12.40 -17.01 -3.12
N HIS A 15 13.44 -17.80 -2.95
CA HIS A 15 13.52 -18.94 -2.03
C HIS A 15 14.44 -18.71 -0.81
N PHE A 16 14.98 -17.47 -0.57
CA PHE A 16 15.81 -17.17 0.62
C PHE A 16 15.49 -15.82 1.27
N GLY A 17 15.51 -15.74 2.62
CA GLY A 17 15.00 -14.63 3.44
C GLY A 17 15.97 -13.53 3.90
N HIS A 18 15.54 -12.40 4.16
CA HIS A 18 15.29 -11.39 5.20
C HIS A 18 15.50 -9.91 4.82
N GLN A 19 14.60 -9.03 5.34
CA GLN A 19 14.54 -7.57 5.50
C GLN A 19 13.88 -6.72 4.40
N THR A 20 12.71 -6.20 4.78
CA THR A 20 11.78 -5.37 4.01
C THR A 20 11.96 -3.87 4.30
N ARG A 21 12.65 -3.08 3.47
CA ARG A 21 12.65 -1.60 3.62
C ARG A 21 12.70 -0.73 2.36
N ARG A 22 12.60 -1.26 1.14
CA ARG A 22 12.63 -0.41 -0.07
C ARG A 22 11.70 -0.93 -1.16
N TRP A 23 10.44 -0.61 -1.04
CA TRP A 23 9.42 -0.82 -2.07
C TRP A 23 9.08 0.51 -2.70
N ASN A 24 8.75 0.52 -3.98
CA ASN A 24 8.29 1.74 -4.63
C ASN A 24 6.89 1.57 -5.24
N PRO A 25 5.83 1.46 -4.42
CA PRO A 25 4.45 1.48 -4.89
C PRO A 25 4.05 2.84 -5.47
N THR A 26 4.80 3.90 -5.16
CA THR A 26 4.59 5.25 -5.68
C THR A 26 4.72 5.34 -7.20
N ARG A 27 5.48 4.42 -7.84
CA ARG A 27 5.62 4.39 -9.29
C ARG A 27 4.30 4.12 -10.01
N ALA A 28 3.43 3.32 -9.41
CA ALA A 28 2.09 3.03 -9.94
C ALA A 28 1.03 4.03 -9.44
N GLY A 29 1.41 5.05 -8.66
CA GLY A 29 0.46 5.92 -7.98
C GLY A 29 -0.46 5.17 -7.02
N ALA A 30 -0.02 4.00 -6.53
CA ALA A 30 -0.79 3.17 -5.62
C ALA A 30 -0.53 3.59 -4.17
N HIS A 31 -1.56 3.44 -3.34
CA HIS A 31 -1.45 3.64 -1.90
C HIS A 31 -0.71 2.47 -1.25
N TYR A 32 -0.01 2.73 -0.15
CA TYR A 32 0.75 1.69 0.53
C TYR A 32 0.82 1.87 2.05
N VAL A 33 1.06 0.78 2.75
CA VAL A 33 1.38 0.76 4.17
C VAL A 33 2.66 -0.04 4.34
N ASN A 34 3.75 0.64 4.73
CA ASN A 34 5.07 0.04 4.90
C ASN A 34 5.52 -0.03 6.37
N ALA A 35 4.67 0.44 7.26
CA ALA A 35 4.83 0.31 8.70
C ALA A 35 3.83 -0.75 9.21
N ARG A 36 3.46 -0.69 10.47
CA ARG A 36 2.47 -1.58 11.04
C ARG A 36 1.07 -1.25 10.50
N TRP A 37 0.33 -2.26 10.05
CA TRP A 37 -1.10 -2.11 9.79
C TRP A 37 -1.85 -1.79 11.09
N LEU A 38 -2.59 -0.70 11.09
CA LEU A 38 -3.41 -0.33 12.24
C LEU A 38 -4.80 -0.97 12.10
N GLY A 39 -5.27 -1.62 13.15
CA GLY A 39 -6.63 -2.19 13.13
C GLY A 39 -7.67 -1.14 12.79
N GLY A 40 -8.59 -1.45 11.87
CA GLY A 40 -9.62 -0.54 11.40
C GLY A 40 -9.22 0.34 10.23
N MET A 41 -8.08 0.09 9.56
CA MET A 41 -7.66 0.90 8.40
C MET A 41 -8.67 0.86 7.26
N LEU A 42 -9.33 -0.26 7.06
CA LEU A 42 -10.40 -0.42 6.07
C LEU A 42 -11.78 -0.43 6.75
N THR A 43 -11.99 -1.25 7.77
CA THR A 43 -13.29 -1.41 8.44
C THR A 43 -13.74 -0.14 9.19
N ASN A 44 -12.83 0.74 9.58
CA ASN A 44 -13.12 2.03 10.19
C ASN A 44 -12.49 3.20 9.40
N PHE A 45 -12.64 3.15 8.09
CA PHE A 45 -12.02 4.10 7.17
C PHE A 45 -12.40 5.56 7.45
N ALA A 46 -13.63 5.82 7.92
CA ALA A 46 -14.06 7.16 8.32
C ALA A 46 -13.15 7.78 9.41
N THR A 47 -12.73 6.99 10.39
CA THR A 47 -11.79 7.42 11.43
C THR A 47 -10.37 7.63 10.86
N ILE A 48 -9.92 6.76 9.96
CA ILE A 48 -8.63 6.92 9.29
C ILE A 48 -8.61 8.21 8.46
N ARG A 49 -9.67 8.52 7.70
CA ARG A 49 -9.79 9.79 6.96
C ARG A 49 -9.68 11.01 7.87
N ARG A 50 -10.28 10.98 9.07
CA ARG A 50 -10.12 12.08 10.06
C ARG A 50 -8.66 12.23 10.50
N ARG A 51 -7.92 11.13 10.68
CA ARG A 51 -6.51 11.17 11.04
C ARG A 51 -5.63 11.68 9.89
N ILE A 52 -5.95 11.31 8.66
CA ILE A 52 -5.30 11.85 7.46
C ILE A 52 -5.57 13.36 7.34
N ALA A 53 -6.82 13.80 7.55
CA ALA A 53 -7.16 15.23 7.56
C ALA A 53 -6.37 15.99 8.63
N ARG A 54 -6.21 15.40 9.81
CA ARG A 54 -5.39 15.97 10.89
C ARG A 54 -3.92 16.11 10.48
N LEU A 55 -3.34 15.10 9.79
CA LEU A 55 -1.98 15.17 9.27
C LEU A 55 -1.84 16.32 8.26
N LYS A 56 -2.77 16.45 7.32
CA LYS A 56 -2.78 17.54 6.32
C LYS A 56 -2.90 18.90 7.01
N GLN A 57 -3.76 19.03 8.02
CA GLN A 57 -3.90 20.25 8.81
C GLN A 57 -2.61 20.64 9.52
N LEU A 58 -1.95 19.68 10.18
CA LEU A 58 -0.69 19.94 10.90
C LEU A 58 0.44 20.35 9.95
N ARG A 59 0.49 19.78 8.75
CA ARG A 59 1.45 20.16 7.71
C ARG A 59 1.17 21.59 7.22
N ALA A 60 -0.08 21.94 6.95
CA ALA A 60 -0.46 23.30 6.58
C ALA A 60 -0.06 24.31 7.65
N MET A 61 -0.34 24.02 8.95
CA MET A 61 0.07 24.88 10.07
C MET A 61 1.60 25.06 10.18
N GLN A 62 2.37 24.04 9.77
CA GLN A 62 3.83 24.11 9.74
C GLN A 62 4.30 25.00 8.58
N GLU A 63 3.67 24.89 7.41
CA GLU A 63 3.98 25.69 6.22
C GLU A 63 3.56 27.17 6.35
N ASP A 64 2.43 27.43 7.00
CA ASP A 64 1.89 28.79 7.24
C ASP A 64 2.63 29.56 8.35
N GLY A 65 3.65 28.96 8.99
CA GLY A 65 4.40 29.59 10.08
C GLY A 65 3.62 29.68 11.41
N THR A 66 2.47 29.05 11.53
CA THR A 66 1.67 29.03 12.79
C THR A 66 2.47 28.42 13.95
N PHE A 67 3.41 27.51 13.66
CA PHE A 67 4.26 26.90 14.68
C PHE A 67 5.20 27.90 15.36
N ASP A 68 5.57 28.99 14.71
CA ASP A 68 6.45 30.03 15.25
C ASP A 68 5.75 30.88 16.33
N LEU A 69 4.41 30.88 16.30
CA LEU A 69 3.57 31.59 17.28
C LEU A 69 3.28 30.77 18.54
N LEU A 70 3.61 29.46 18.52
CA LEU A 70 3.29 28.53 19.60
C LEU A 70 4.46 28.37 20.59
N PRO A 71 4.17 28.05 21.86
CA PRO A 71 5.19 27.71 22.83
C PRO A 71 6.02 26.50 22.36
N LYS A 72 7.33 26.53 22.57
CA LYS A 72 8.26 25.44 22.15
C LYS A 72 7.81 24.03 22.55
N LYS A 73 7.20 23.89 23.73
CA LYS A 73 6.69 22.61 24.23
C LYS A 73 5.53 22.07 23.39
N GLU A 74 4.67 22.93 22.86
CA GLU A 74 3.57 22.53 21.98
C GLU A 74 4.07 22.18 20.60
N VAL A 75 4.98 22.95 20.04
CA VAL A 75 5.62 22.66 18.76
C VAL A 75 6.28 21.27 18.76
N ILE A 76 6.99 20.91 19.85
CA ILE A 76 7.60 19.58 19.97
C ILE A 76 6.52 18.49 19.95
N LYS A 77 5.40 18.67 20.65
CA LYS A 77 4.30 17.69 20.68
C LYS A 77 3.66 17.52 19.29
N LEU A 78 3.42 18.65 18.60
CA LEU A 78 2.83 18.63 17.26
C LEU A 78 3.77 17.96 16.23
N ASN A 79 5.06 18.22 16.31
CA ASN A 79 6.05 17.55 15.47
C ASN A 79 6.08 16.04 15.70
N LEU A 80 6.04 15.58 16.95
CA LEU A 80 5.94 14.16 17.29
C LEU A 80 4.63 13.53 16.78
N GLU A 81 3.52 14.29 16.81
CA GLU A 81 2.25 13.85 16.23
C GLU A 81 2.36 13.68 14.72
N ILE A 82 2.96 14.67 14.01
CA ILE A 82 3.21 14.61 12.57
C ILE A 82 4.05 13.37 12.22
N GLU A 83 5.20 13.19 12.87
CA GLU A 83 6.08 12.04 12.63
C GLU A 83 5.34 10.70 12.80
N LYS A 84 4.55 10.59 13.86
CA LYS A 84 3.75 9.39 14.13
C LYS A 84 2.68 9.15 13.06
N LEU A 85 1.95 10.17 12.67
CA LEU A 85 0.92 10.07 11.63
C LEU A 85 1.55 9.76 10.27
N GLU A 86 2.64 10.40 9.91
CA GLU A 86 3.34 10.20 8.65
C GLU A 86 3.93 8.78 8.55
N LYS A 87 4.50 8.27 9.64
CA LYS A 87 5.02 6.90 9.71
C LYS A 87 3.97 5.85 9.37
N PHE A 88 2.73 6.01 9.86
CA PHE A 88 1.68 4.99 9.71
C PHE A 88 0.72 5.27 8.56
N MET A 89 0.52 6.53 8.18
CA MET A 89 -0.50 6.94 7.21
C MET A 89 0.06 7.70 6.01
N GLY A 90 1.38 7.96 5.97
CA GLY A 90 2.01 8.72 4.88
C GLY A 90 1.76 8.12 3.50
N GLY A 91 1.75 6.79 3.38
CA GLY A 91 1.49 6.09 2.12
C GLY A 91 0.02 6.05 1.68
N ILE A 92 -0.91 6.42 2.56
CA ILE A 92 -2.37 6.46 2.29
C ILE A 92 -2.95 7.87 2.41
N LYS A 93 -2.10 8.91 2.55
CA LYS A 93 -2.54 10.30 2.77
C LYS A 93 -3.45 10.85 1.67
N ASP A 94 -3.34 10.32 0.46
CA ASP A 94 -4.11 10.76 -0.70
C ASP A 94 -5.23 9.78 -1.08
N MET A 95 -5.47 8.76 -0.24
CA MET A 95 -6.53 7.78 -0.44
C MET A 95 -7.89 8.38 -0.07
N THR A 96 -8.73 8.61 -1.06
CA THR A 96 -10.08 9.18 -0.90
C THR A 96 -11.16 8.12 -0.79
N GLU A 97 -10.94 6.98 -1.43
CA GLU A 97 -11.90 5.88 -1.57
C GLU A 97 -11.30 4.56 -1.07
N MET A 98 -12.16 3.58 -0.86
CA MET A 98 -11.73 2.23 -0.50
C MET A 98 -10.99 1.58 -1.67
N PRO A 99 -9.92 0.80 -1.41
CA PRO A 99 -9.18 0.13 -2.47
C PRO A 99 -10.02 -0.98 -3.10
N GLY A 100 -9.92 -1.13 -4.43
CA GLY A 100 -10.58 -2.20 -5.16
C GLY A 100 -9.90 -3.57 -5.03
N ALA A 101 -8.65 -3.60 -4.58
CA ALA A 101 -7.89 -4.82 -4.29
C ALA A 101 -6.77 -4.51 -3.30
N LEU A 102 -6.29 -5.53 -2.61
CA LEU A 102 -5.21 -5.42 -1.63
C LEU A 102 -4.06 -6.37 -2.02
N PHE A 103 -2.85 -5.84 -2.14
CA PHE A 103 -1.64 -6.64 -2.31
C PHE A 103 -0.91 -6.75 -0.97
N ILE A 104 -0.74 -7.97 -0.48
CA ILE A 104 -0.16 -8.26 0.83
C ILE A 104 1.13 -9.06 0.68
N VAL A 105 2.12 -8.70 1.48
CA VAL A 105 3.33 -9.49 1.66
C VAL A 105 3.31 -10.03 3.08
N ASP A 106 3.52 -11.33 3.22
CA ASP A 106 3.39 -12.05 4.49
C ASP A 106 1.98 -11.92 5.12
N PRO A 107 0.97 -12.65 4.60
CA PRO A 107 -0.39 -12.62 5.14
C PRO A 107 -0.47 -13.01 6.62
N ARG A 108 0.48 -13.79 7.11
CA ARG A 108 0.54 -14.21 8.51
C ARG A 108 0.86 -13.05 9.44
N LYS A 109 1.81 -12.19 9.07
CA LYS A 109 2.15 -10.98 9.84
C LYS A 109 1.05 -9.93 9.73
N GLU A 110 0.47 -9.79 8.54
CA GLU A 110 -0.57 -8.80 8.24
C GLU A 110 -1.99 -9.38 8.35
N ARG A 111 -2.21 -10.31 9.29
CA ARG A 111 -3.49 -11.00 9.48
C ARG A 111 -4.68 -10.06 9.73
N ILE A 112 -4.43 -8.89 10.32
CA ILE A 112 -5.47 -7.88 10.54
C ILE A 112 -5.94 -7.33 9.21
N ALA A 113 -5.02 -7.03 8.28
CA ALA A 113 -5.35 -6.55 6.94
C ALA A 113 -6.15 -7.59 6.15
N VAL A 114 -5.75 -8.87 6.20
CA VAL A 114 -6.48 -9.99 5.58
C VAL A 114 -7.90 -10.08 6.13
N SER A 115 -8.07 -10.06 7.45
CA SER A 115 -9.39 -10.14 8.10
C SER A 115 -10.30 -8.96 7.73
N GLU A 116 -9.74 -7.75 7.64
CA GLU A 116 -10.49 -6.55 7.25
C GLU A 116 -10.90 -6.59 5.78
N ALA A 117 -10.01 -6.99 4.88
CA ALA A 117 -10.29 -7.11 3.46
C ALA A 117 -11.38 -8.16 3.20
N LYS A 118 -11.28 -9.34 3.81
CA LYS A 118 -12.32 -10.38 3.73
C LYS A 118 -13.68 -9.88 4.22
N LYS A 119 -13.71 -9.15 5.35
CA LYS A 119 -14.96 -8.60 5.89
C LYS A 119 -15.64 -7.61 4.95
N LEU A 120 -14.85 -6.93 4.11
CA LEU A 120 -15.34 -5.94 3.15
C LEU A 120 -15.45 -6.50 1.73
N ASN A 121 -15.20 -7.79 1.53
CA ASN A 121 -15.15 -8.45 0.22
C ASN A 121 -14.17 -7.77 -0.77
N ILE A 122 -13.04 -7.30 -0.26
CA ILE A 122 -11.97 -6.73 -1.08
C ILE A 122 -11.04 -7.89 -1.47
N PRO A 123 -10.84 -8.16 -2.77
CA PRO A 123 -9.98 -9.24 -3.22
C PRO A 123 -8.53 -9.04 -2.78
N ILE A 124 -7.90 -10.14 -2.35
CA ILE A 124 -6.55 -10.17 -1.81
C ILE A 124 -5.63 -10.90 -2.78
N VAL A 125 -4.56 -10.22 -3.19
CA VAL A 125 -3.41 -10.81 -3.87
C VAL A 125 -2.27 -10.86 -2.87
N ALA A 126 -1.66 -12.01 -2.63
CA ALA A 126 -0.58 -12.07 -1.64
C ALA A 126 0.58 -12.95 -2.05
N ILE A 127 1.78 -12.59 -1.57
CA ILE A 127 2.93 -13.48 -1.58
C ILE A 127 2.76 -14.43 -0.39
N VAL A 128 2.67 -15.73 -0.70
CA VAL A 128 2.41 -16.78 0.30
C VAL A 128 3.64 -17.68 0.37
N ASP A 129 4.24 -17.74 1.54
CA ASP A 129 5.31 -18.67 1.89
C ASP A 129 4.73 -19.90 2.61
N THR A 130 5.57 -20.85 2.96
CA THR A 130 5.21 -22.13 3.60
C THR A 130 4.56 -21.99 4.99
N ASN A 131 4.64 -20.81 5.59
CA ASN A 131 4.11 -20.47 6.92
C ASN A 131 2.69 -19.89 6.90
N CYS A 132 2.09 -19.71 5.71
CA CYS A 132 0.78 -19.09 5.50
C CYS A 132 -0.24 -20.09 4.97
N ASP A 133 -1.52 -19.86 5.29
CA ASP A 133 -2.64 -20.61 4.74
C ASP A 133 -3.07 -20.01 3.40
N PRO A 134 -2.93 -20.74 2.28
CA PRO A 134 -3.30 -20.26 0.95
C PRO A 134 -4.82 -20.11 0.79
N ASP A 135 -5.65 -20.84 1.54
CA ASP A 135 -7.12 -20.82 1.44
C ASP A 135 -7.70 -19.46 1.95
N GLU A 136 -6.90 -18.70 2.64
CA GLU A 136 -7.27 -17.34 3.07
C GLU A 136 -7.11 -16.27 1.99
N ILE A 137 -6.50 -16.58 0.85
CA ILE A 137 -6.06 -15.61 -0.17
C ILE A 137 -6.75 -15.91 -1.50
N ASP A 138 -7.33 -14.88 -2.15
CA ASP A 138 -8.03 -15.04 -3.42
C ASP A 138 -7.06 -15.32 -4.58
N TYR A 139 -5.90 -14.64 -4.59
CA TYR A 139 -4.87 -14.78 -5.63
C TYR A 139 -3.51 -15.02 -4.97
N VAL A 140 -3.11 -16.28 -4.93
CA VAL A 140 -1.84 -16.70 -4.30
C VAL A 140 -0.67 -16.54 -5.26
N ILE A 141 0.38 -15.88 -4.81
CA ILE A 141 1.67 -15.83 -5.47
C ILE A 141 2.65 -16.63 -4.60
N PRO A 142 3.01 -17.87 -4.98
CA PRO A 142 3.94 -18.66 -4.19
C PRO A 142 5.34 -18.04 -4.25
N GLY A 143 5.94 -17.81 -3.10
CA GLY A 143 7.27 -17.21 -3.03
C GLY A 143 7.70 -16.87 -1.62
N ASN A 144 9.01 -16.61 -1.47
CA ASN A 144 9.58 -16.21 -0.20
C ASN A 144 9.23 -14.74 0.10
N ASP A 145 8.55 -14.51 1.21
CA ASP A 145 8.09 -13.20 1.67
C ASP A 145 9.14 -12.44 2.49
N ASP A 146 10.22 -13.11 2.91
CA ASP A 146 11.32 -12.52 3.67
C ASP A 146 12.47 -11.98 2.78
N ALA A 147 12.57 -12.42 1.53
CA ALA A 147 13.63 -12.02 0.61
C ALA A 147 13.37 -10.65 -0.03
N ILE A 148 14.16 -9.63 0.33
CA ILE A 148 14.01 -8.26 -0.21
C ILE A 148 13.98 -8.23 -1.74
N ARG A 149 14.83 -9.04 -2.40
CA ARG A 149 14.92 -9.08 -3.87
C ARG A 149 13.67 -9.70 -4.49
N ALA A 150 13.15 -10.78 -3.88
CA ALA A 150 11.93 -11.45 -4.31
C ALA A 150 10.73 -10.51 -4.21
N VAL A 151 10.57 -9.91 -3.07
CA VAL A 151 9.50 -8.96 -2.79
C VAL A 151 9.58 -7.75 -3.74
N LYS A 152 10.77 -7.19 -3.98
CA LYS A 152 10.98 -6.09 -4.95
C LYS A 152 10.60 -6.48 -6.37
N LEU A 153 10.94 -7.70 -6.80
CA LEU A 153 10.61 -8.20 -8.13
C LEU A 153 9.10 -8.35 -8.30
N ILE A 154 8.45 -9.04 -7.35
CA ILE A 154 7.00 -9.29 -7.40
C ILE A 154 6.22 -7.98 -7.27
N ALA A 155 6.60 -7.10 -6.34
CA ALA A 155 5.95 -5.79 -6.21
C ALA A 155 6.15 -4.92 -7.46
N GLY A 156 7.30 -5.02 -8.13
CA GLY A 156 7.54 -4.36 -9.42
C GLY A 156 6.64 -4.89 -10.52
N ALA A 157 6.44 -6.20 -10.59
CA ALA A 157 5.53 -6.84 -11.54
C ALA A 157 4.07 -6.42 -11.27
N MET A 158 3.65 -6.39 -10.00
CA MET A 158 2.32 -5.91 -9.61
C MET A 158 2.11 -4.43 -9.94
N ALA A 159 3.11 -3.58 -9.71
CA ALA A 159 3.04 -2.17 -10.09
C ALA A 159 2.88 -1.98 -11.60
N ASN A 160 3.62 -2.76 -12.41
CA ASN A 160 3.49 -2.72 -13.87
C ASN A 160 2.08 -3.20 -14.31
N ALA A 161 1.56 -4.27 -13.71
CA ALA A 161 0.20 -4.75 -14.01
C ALA A 161 -0.88 -3.70 -13.70
N VAL A 162 -0.72 -2.95 -12.60
CA VAL A 162 -1.63 -1.83 -12.26
C VAL A 162 -1.54 -0.71 -13.27
N ILE A 163 -0.34 -0.37 -13.76
CA ILE A 163 -0.14 0.66 -14.79
C ILE A 163 -0.79 0.21 -16.10
N GLU A 164 -0.50 -1.00 -16.58
CA GLU A 164 -1.10 -1.58 -17.79
C GLU A 164 -2.64 -1.60 -17.70
N GLY A 165 -3.20 -1.99 -16.54
CA GLY A 165 -4.64 -2.00 -16.33
C GLY A 165 -5.28 -0.61 -16.35
N ARG A 166 -4.58 0.42 -15.88
CA ARG A 166 -5.04 1.80 -15.96
C ARG A 166 -4.98 2.35 -17.38
N GLU A 167 -3.88 2.11 -18.09
CA GLU A 167 -3.72 2.54 -19.48
C GLU A 167 -4.75 1.87 -20.38
N GLY A 168 -5.02 0.57 -20.20
CA GLY A 168 -6.05 -0.15 -20.94
C GLY A 168 -7.46 0.40 -20.70
N ARG A 169 -7.79 0.81 -19.48
CA ARG A 169 -9.08 1.46 -19.17
C ARG A 169 -9.20 2.86 -19.79
N MET A 170 -8.13 3.65 -19.77
CA MET A 170 -8.12 4.97 -20.40
C MET A 170 -8.29 4.86 -21.91
N GLY A 171 -7.65 3.88 -22.55
CA GLY A 171 -7.83 3.61 -23.97
C GLY A 171 -9.26 3.15 -24.32
N ALA A 172 -9.87 2.30 -23.50
CA ALA A 172 -11.24 1.85 -23.70
C ALA A 172 -12.26 2.99 -23.52
N ALA A 173 -12.09 3.84 -22.51
CA ALA A 173 -12.96 4.99 -22.28
C ALA A 173 -12.88 6.02 -23.42
N ALA A 174 -11.67 6.27 -23.95
CA ALA A 174 -11.50 7.17 -25.09
C ALA A 174 -12.20 6.65 -26.38
N VAL A 175 -12.19 5.33 -26.58
CA VAL A 175 -12.89 4.71 -27.73
C VAL A 175 -14.42 4.77 -27.56
N GLU A 176 -14.91 4.61 -26.33
CA GLU A 176 -16.37 4.73 -26.06
C GLU A 176 -16.88 6.18 -26.25
N GLU A 177 -16.09 7.20 -25.89
CA GLU A 177 -16.45 8.61 -26.16
C GLU A 177 -16.42 8.93 -27.65
N GLU A 178 -15.45 8.39 -28.41
CA GLU A 178 -15.34 8.62 -29.85
C GLU A 178 -16.45 7.90 -30.65
N THR A 179 -17.06 6.84 -30.12
CA THR A 179 -18.16 6.10 -30.73
C THR A 179 -19.54 6.61 -30.33
N ALA A 180 -19.63 7.54 -29.36
CA ALA A 180 -20.89 8.13 -28.87
C ALA A 180 -21.20 9.51 -29.49
N GLU A 181 -20.31 10.07 -30.30
CA GLU A 181 -20.55 11.23 -31.18
C GLU A 181 -20.94 10.77 -32.58
#